data_45d85a0171c14afba19ba907b18255d9
#
_entry.id   45d85a0171c14afba19ba907b18255d9
#
_cell.length_a   1.000
_cell.length_b   1.000
_cell.length_c   1.000
_cell.angle_alpha   90.00
_cell.angle_beta   90.00
_cell.angle_gamma   90.00
#
_symmetry.space_group_name_H-M   'P 1'
#
loop_
_entity.id
_entity.type
_entity.pdbx_description
1 polymer ?
#
loop_
_entity_poly.entity_id
_entity_poly.type
_entity_poly.pdbx_seq_one_letter_code
_entity_poly.pdbx_strand_id
1 'polypeptide(L)'
;VLLLGAVLLLSGIGPMAPVQAEGPAPKTIVSGWLPYWMTSPARPQGVESAVQNADLISEVSPFWYAATAKTGGGVKVGFNANFSNAAANSAWAMQQLRAAGVKVLPAIVDGAGKGRLAKTLADPALRAQHVADLVNLVVSNGYDGIDLDYEGFAFSDGRDSWAATRPSWTTFVTELGAALNAQGKLLSVTIPPPCTMSGACGDDLGYWVYNLRGIAPAVDRIRIMAYDYSVNGIGPIAPMPWVRAIVQYSASIMDPAKLQIGVPTYGRAWTRKDGNQFRLTGTCPAPGTSAYRSLTAMVSVTDREIPNVLATAGVKPEDVQWAEREQENWVYYDKKVNWTDSSGAQQTCTAKRVMWWVGPQAVLARTQLVGEFGLAGAAYWTIGGEDPAQWPLIRSYAQSLAPATTDVTVSGAPVVVFGSPMTVSATITSGGAPLPGAAAVLQFRPAVGKKKDRRWTDAQQTAAGPDGIATFTVAPQVTGDWQVVVPPVDARVEGVSAPFTTQVQALVTAVPKQTRVPRGERIVVRAWARPAQEGQRLALQVQRGDQWRNVATARANAKGRAPLVATAPSAKGRYVYRVVAVEKRGILANVSTDIPIRVTR
;
A
#
# COMPACT_ATOMS: atom_id res chain seq x y z
N VAL A 1 67.50 -13.20 -2.52
CA VAL A 1 66.96 -11.85 -2.66
C VAL A 1 65.65 -11.96 -3.47
N LEU A 2 64.51 -12.05 -2.79
CA LEU A 2 63.17 -12.07 -3.38
C LEU A 2 62.53 -10.69 -3.13
N LEU A 3 62.28 -9.96 -4.22
CA LEU A 3 61.47 -8.74 -4.22
C LEU A 3 60.00 -9.11 -4.35
N LEU A 4 59.20 -8.82 -3.33
CA LEU A 4 57.72 -8.82 -3.40
C LEU A 4 57.26 -7.49 -3.98
N GLY A 5 56.69 -7.52 -5.17
CA GLY A 5 55.97 -6.40 -5.74
C GLY A 5 54.52 -6.38 -5.24
N ALA A 6 54.14 -5.34 -4.51
CA ALA A 6 52.76 -5.09 -4.13
C ALA A 6 51.99 -4.45 -5.33
N VAL A 7 51.01 -5.18 -5.85
CA VAL A 7 50.08 -4.65 -6.85
C VAL A 7 48.92 -3.96 -6.09
N LEU A 8 48.84 -2.63 -6.16
CA LEU A 8 47.68 -1.87 -5.73
C LEU A 8 46.56 -2.02 -6.79
N LEU A 9 45.54 -2.78 -6.44
CA LEU A 9 44.26 -2.77 -7.17
C LEU A 9 43.49 -1.50 -6.83
N LEU A 10 43.54 -0.51 -7.71
CA LEU A 10 42.59 0.60 -7.73
C LEU A 10 41.25 0.06 -8.23
N SER A 11 40.34 -0.21 -7.31
CA SER A 11 38.91 -0.44 -7.62
C SER A 11 38.30 0.88 -8.11
N GLY A 12 38.13 0.99 -9.41
CA GLY A 12 37.40 2.11 -10.02
C GLY A 12 35.95 2.10 -9.55
N ILE A 13 35.55 3.14 -8.84
CA ILE A 13 34.14 3.46 -8.59
C ILE A 13 33.59 3.99 -9.92
N GLY A 14 32.95 3.11 -10.69
CA GLY A 14 32.16 3.55 -11.85
C GLY A 14 31.02 4.48 -11.40
N PRO A 15 30.56 5.39 -12.29
CA PRO A 15 29.42 6.22 -11.96
C PRO A 15 28.22 5.32 -11.67
N MET A 16 27.67 5.43 -10.45
CA MET A 16 26.38 4.81 -10.10
C MET A 16 25.34 5.39 -11.08
N ALA A 17 24.69 4.49 -11.81
CA ALA A 17 23.51 4.89 -12.59
C ALA A 17 22.52 5.57 -11.64
N PRO A 18 21.83 6.64 -12.08
CA PRO A 18 20.82 7.27 -11.26
C PRO A 18 19.79 6.21 -10.88
N VAL A 19 19.61 5.97 -9.59
CA VAL A 19 18.48 5.21 -9.06
C VAL A 19 17.25 5.96 -9.53
N GLN A 20 16.51 5.40 -10.48
CA GLN A 20 15.18 5.92 -10.80
C GLN A 20 14.41 5.93 -9.50
N ALA A 21 13.91 7.10 -9.12
CA ALA A 21 13.01 7.22 -7.98
C ALA A 21 11.85 6.24 -8.23
N GLU A 22 11.74 5.20 -7.41
CA GLU A 22 10.58 4.33 -7.43
C GLU A 22 9.36 5.23 -7.21
N GLY A 23 8.36 5.12 -8.08
CA GLY A 23 7.09 5.84 -7.92
C GLY A 23 6.45 5.50 -6.57
N PRO A 24 5.36 6.18 -6.19
CA PRO A 24 4.69 5.89 -4.93
C PRO A 24 4.31 4.41 -4.86
N ALA A 25 4.35 3.83 -3.66
CA ALA A 25 3.90 2.45 -3.45
C ALA A 25 2.46 2.30 -3.95
N PRO A 26 2.12 1.24 -4.69
CA PRO A 26 0.77 1.05 -5.22
C PRO A 26 -0.25 0.94 -4.08
N LYS A 27 -1.47 1.42 -4.33
CA LYS A 27 -2.58 1.23 -3.40
C LYS A 27 -3.04 -0.23 -3.46
N THR A 28 -3.30 -0.86 -2.31
CA THR A 28 -3.87 -2.21 -2.29
C THR A 28 -5.35 -2.16 -2.66
N ILE A 29 -5.69 -2.49 -3.91
CA ILE A 29 -7.04 -2.39 -4.49
C ILE A 29 -7.61 -3.73 -4.95
N VAL A 30 -6.88 -4.82 -4.74
CA VAL A 30 -7.28 -6.16 -5.16
C VAL A 30 -7.56 -7.02 -3.95
N SER A 31 -8.59 -7.82 -4.05
CA SER A 31 -8.89 -8.98 -3.22
C SER A 31 -9.31 -10.14 -4.12
N GLY A 32 -9.67 -11.28 -3.57
CA GLY A 32 -10.24 -12.33 -4.41
C GLY A 32 -10.27 -13.70 -3.74
N TRP A 33 -10.80 -14.64 -4.50
CA TRP A 33 -11.00 -15.99 -4.01
C TRP A 33 -9.87 -16.91 -4.47
N LEU A 34 -9.43 -17.77 -3.55
CA LEU A 34 -8.47 -18.85 -3.79
C LEU A 34 -9.21 -20.18 -3.78
N PRO A 35 -9.46 -20.81 -4.93
CA PRO A 35 -10.07 -22.14 -4.96
C PRO A 35 -9.22 -23.16 -4.21
N TYR A 36 -9.85 -24.05 -3.43
CA TYR A 36 -9.14 -25.07 -2.64
C TYR A 36 -8.18 -25.95 -3.47
N TRP A 37 -8.47 -26.14 -4.75
CA TRP A 37 -7.61 -26.90 -5.68
C TRP A 37 -6.36 -26.14 -6.15
N MET A 38 -6.17 -24.88 -5.73
CA MET A 38 -5.00 -24.03 -5.99
C MET A 38 -4.30 -23.59 -4.71
N THR A 39 -4.60 -24.23 -3.56
CA THR A 39 -4.09 -23.82 -2.24
C THR A 39 -3.34 -24.95 -1.52
N SER A 40 -2.57 -25.74 -2.26
CA SER A 40 -1.72 -26.80 -1.72
C SER A 40 -0.31 -26.74 -2.27
N PRO A 41 0.70 -27.35 -1.61
CA PRO A 41 2.06 -27.42 -2.14
C PRO A 41 2.15 -28.07 -3.52
N ALA A 42 1.25 -29.00 -3.84
CA ALA A 42 1.19 -29.66 -5.15
C ALA A 42 0.52 -28.80 -6.25
N ARG A 43 -0.28 -27.83 -5.85
CA ARG A 43 -1.00 -26.90 -6.73
C ARG A 43 -1.02 -25.51 -6.08
N PRO A 44 0.12 -24.79 -6.08
CA PRO A 44 0.31 -23.59 -5.29
C PRO A 44 -0.16 -22.29 -5.97
N GLN A 45 -0.67 -22.37 -7.22
CA GLN A 45 -0.84 -21.23 -8.11
C GLN A 45 -1.62 -20.06 -7.49
N GLY A 46 -2.69 -20.35 -6.71
CA GLY A 46 -3.47 -19.31 -6.02
C GLY A 46 -2.67 -18.60 -4.94
N VAL A 47 -1.98 -19.37 -4.12
CA VAL A 47 -1.15 -18.84 -3.02
C VAL A 47 0.06 -18.09 -3.56
N GLU A 48 0.75 -18.66 -4.56
CA GLU A 48 1.91 -18.01 -5.20
C GLU A 48 1.54 -16.69 -5.84
N SER A 49 0.43 -16.65 -6.59
CA SER A 49 -0.04 -15.41 -7.21
C SER A 49 -0.38 -14.35 -6.15
N ALA A 50 -1.05 -14.73 -5.06
CA ALA A 50 -1.35 -13.81 -3.98
C ALA A 50 -0.09 -13.26 -3.29
N VAL A 51 0.91 -14.11 -3.03
CA VAL A 51 2.18 -13.72 -2.41
C VAL A 51 3.02 -12.82 -3.33
N GLN A 52 3.12 -13.16 -4.62
CA GLN A 52 3.89 -12.38 -5.59
C GLN A 52 3.31 -10.98 -5.84
N ASN A 53 2.02 -10.77 -5.58
CA ASN A 53 1.30 -9.51 -5.78
C ASN A 53 0.72 -8.95 -4.47
N ALA A 54 1.36 -9.23 -3.33
CA ALA A 54 0.94 -8.76 -2.02
C ALA A 54 0.95 -7.22 -1.89
N ASP A 55 1.71 -6.53 -2.74
CA ASP A 55 1.68 -5.07 -2.87
C ASP A 55 0.34 -4.52 -3.39
N LEU A 56 -0.43 -5.33 -4.10
CA LEU A 56 -1.74 -5.00 -4.66
C LEU A 56 -2.90 -5.65 -3.92
N ILE A 57 -2.65 -6.81 -3.26
CA ILE A 57 -3.68 -7.66 -2.65
C ILE A 57 -3.78 -7.38 -1.16
N SER A 58 -4.92 -6.84 -0.72
CA SER A 58 -5.19 -6.56 0.70
C SER A 58 -5.61 -7.78 1.49
N GLU A 59 -6.40 -8.66 0.85
CA GLU A 59 -7.04 -9.80 1.50
C GLU A 59 -7.42 -10.87 0.48
N VAL A 60 -7.46 -12.12 0.92
CA VAL A 60 -7.91 -13.25 0.10
C VAL A 60 -8.94 -14.10 0.84
N SER A 61 -9.83 -14.75 0.08
CA SER A 61 -10.86 -15.65 0.60
C SER A 61 -10.69 -17.07 0.03
N PRO A 62 -9.89 -17.91 0.70
CA PRO A 62 -9.79 -19.31 0.32
C PRO A 62 -11.10 -20.07 0.46
N PHE A 63 -11.50 -20.83 -0.55
CA PHE A 63 -12.73 -21.62 -0.60
C PHE A 63 -12.62 -22.92 0.20
N TRP A 64 -12.35 -22.82 1.48
CA TRP A 64 -12.02 -23.99 2.30
C TRP A 64 -13.19 -24.61 3.05
N TYR A 65 -14.26 -23.86 3.31
CA TYR A 65 -15.32 -24.26 4.22
C TYR A 65 -16.68 -24.41 3.54
N ALA A 66 -17.52 -25.23 4.15
CA ALA A 66 -18.92 -25.39 3.79
C ALA A 66 -19.81 -25.50 5.05
N ALA A 67 -20.98 -24.87 4.98
CA ALA A 67 -22.09 -25.16 5.89
C ALA A 67 -22.86 -26.34 5.34
N THR A 68 -22.85 -27.49 6.03
CA THR A 68 -23.50 -28.71 5.57
C THR A 68 -24.63 -29.13 6.53
N ALA A 69 -25.59 -29.94 6.05
CA ALA A 69 -26.71 -30.39 6.86
C ALA A 69 -26.23 -31.16 8.12
N LYS A 70 -26.82 -30.86 9.28
CA LYS A 70 -26.61 -31.58 10.55
C LYS A 70 -27.75 -32.54 10.80
N THR A 71 -27.44 -33.76 11.26
CA THR A 71 -28.45 -34.72 11.75
C THR A 71 -29.19 -34.10 12.93
N GLY A 72 -30.51 -34.20 12.96
CA GLY A 72 -31.34 -33.59 14.01
C GLY A 72 -31.73 -32.12 13.75
N GLY A 73 -31.26 -31.49 12.69
CA GLY A 73 -31.63 -30.12 12.31
C GLY A 73 -30.45 -29.14 12.28
N GLY A 74 -30.65 -28.01 11.62
CA GLY A 74 -29.63 -26.97 11.45
C GLY A 74 -28.51 -27.35 10.50
N VAL A 75 -27.42 -26.59 10.56
CA VAL A 75 -26.19 -26.78 9.77
C VAL A 75 -24.97 -26.95 10.68
N LYS A 76 -23.92 -27.55 10.17
CA LYS A 76 -22.59 -27.61 10.78
C LYS A 76 -21.56 -26.98 9.87
N VAL A 77 -20.58 -26.34 10.43
CA VAL A 77 -19.44 -25.73 9.73
C VAL A 77 -18.26 -26.71 9.71
N GLY A 78 -17.63 -26.88 8.56
CA GLY A 78 -16.46 -27.75 8.42
C GLY A 78 -15.74 -27.50 7.08
N PHE A 79 -14.61 -28.16 6.89
CA PHE A 79 -13.94 -28.11 5.60
C PHE A 79 -14.83 -28.62 4.47
N ASN A 80 -14.70 -28.01 3.29
CA ASN A 80 -15.35 -28.50 2.07
C ASN A 80 -14.90 -29.93 1.81
N ALA A 81 -15.86 -30.84 1.56
CA ALA A 81 -15.59 -32.25 1.35
C ALA A 81 -14.64 -32.56 0.17
N ASN A 82 -14.57 -31.65 -0.79
CA ASN A 82 -13.68 -31.76 -1.96
C ASN A 82 -12.25 -31.25 -1.68
N PHE A 83 -12.01 -30.65 -0.51
CA PHE A 83 -10.70 -30.16 -0.13
C PHE A 83 -9.88 -31.29 0.52
N SER A 84 -9.11 -32.01 -0.28
CA SER A 84 -8.24 -33.08 0.18
C SER A 84 -7.14 -32.57 1.11
N ASN A 85 -6.77 -33.34 2.13
CA ASN A 85 -5.75 -32.97 3.14
C ASN A 85 -5.95 -31.56 3.70
N ALA A 86 -7.21 -31.15 3.91
CA ALA A 86 -7.64 -29.80 4.19
C ALA A 86 -6.84 -29.12 5.31
N ALA A 87 -6.63 -29.80 6.45
CA ALA A 87 -5.90 -29.24 7.58
C ALA A 87 -4.44 -28.90 7.25
N ALA A 88 -3.73 -29.80 6.55
CA ALA A 88 -2.34 -29.58 6.18
C ALA A 88 -2.20 -28.51 5.09
N ASN A 89 -3.06 -28.56 4.06
CA ASN A 89 -3.03 -27.63 2.95
C ASN A 89 -3.43 -26.20 3.39
N SER A 90 -4.45 -26.06 4.22
CA SER A 90 -4.83 -24.74 4.76
C SER A 90 -3.76 -24.16 5.68
N ALA A 91 -3.11 -24.98 6.53
CA ALA A 91 -2.01 -24.54 7.39
C ALA A 91 -0.82 -24.03 6.56
N TRP A 92 -0.44 -24.78 5.50
CA TRP A 92 0.61 -24.35 4.57
C TRP A 92 0.27 -23.02 3.90
N ALA A 93 -0.91 -22.90 3.32
CA ALA A 93 -1.35 -21.67 2.65
C ALA A 93 -1.37 -20.47 3.61
N MET A 94 -1.89 -20.65 4.84
CA MET A 94 -1.89 -19.63 5.90
C MET A 94 -0.48 -19.15 6.23
N GLN A 95 0.49 -20.07 6.32
CA GLN A 95 1.88 -19.69 6.59
C GLN A 95 2.44 -18.76 5.50
N GLN A 96 2.22 -19.10 4.22
CA GLN A 96 2.72 -18.31 3.09
C GLN A 96 2.05 -16.93 3.02
N LEU A 97 0.73 -16.90 3.11
CA LEU A 97 -0.07 -15.67 3.01
C LEU A 97 0.24 -14.69 4.16
N ARG A 98 0.36 -15.19 5.39
CA ARG A 98 0.74 -14.37 6.54
C ARG A 98 2.15 -13.82 6.45
N ALA A 99 3.11 -14.63 5.97
CA ALA A 99 4.48 -14.17 5.76
C ALA A 99 4.54 -13.01 4.75
N ALA A 100 3.62 -12.98 3.79
CA ALA A 100 3.48 -11.89 2.82
C ALA A 100 2.61 -10.71 3.30
N GLY A 101 2.05 -10.76 4.52
CA GLY A 101 1.20 -9.70 5.07
C GLY A 101 -0.22 -9.66 4.51
N VAL A 102 -0.65 -10.68 3.76
CA VAL A 102 -1.99 -10.78 3.16
C VAL A 102 -3.00 -11.27 4.21
N LYS A 103 -4.11 -10.57 4.40
CA LYS A 103 -5.20 -10.98 5.28
C LYS A 103 -5.94 -12.18 4.69
N VAL A 104 -6.40 -13.09 5.57
CA VAL A 104 -7.11 -14.30 5.17
C VAL A 104 -8.51 -14.33 5.81
N LEU A 105 -9.52 -14.21 4.94
CA LEU A 105 -10.94 -14.32 5.26
C LEU A 105 -11.51 -15.55 4.53
N PRO A 106 -11.40 -16.78 5.05
CA PRO A 106 -11.84 -17.96 4.31
C PRO A 106 -13.29 -17.83 3.87
N ALA A 107 -13.58 -18.25 2.64
CA ALA A 107 -14.95 -18.35 2.16
C ALA A 107 -15.62 -19.61 2.70
N ILE A 108 -16.90 -19.45 3.07
CA ILE A 108 -17.78 -20.56 3.44
C ILE A 108 -18.99 -20.59 2.51
N VAL A 109 -19.19 -21.73 1.85
CA VAL A 109 -20.30 -21.94 0.91
C VAL A 109 -21.49 -22.65 1.58
N ASP A 110 -22.70 -22.48 1.02
CA ASP A 110 -23.89 -23.22 1.42
C ASP A 110 -23.94 -24.59 0.73
N GLY A 111 -23.53 -25.62 1.46
CA GLY A 111 -23.60 -27.02 1.05
C GLY A 111 -24.70 -27.81 1.77
N ALA A 112 -25.65 -27.16 2.44
CA ALA A 112 -26.62 -27.82 3.32
C ALA A 112 -27.81 -28.46 2.57
N GLY A 113 -27.96 -28.14 1.28
CA GLY A 113 -29.08 -28.59 0.43
C GLY A 113 -30.35 -27.74 0.61
N LYS A 114 -31.28 -27.93 -0.31
CA LYS A 114 -32.48 -27.08 -0.49
C LYS A 114 -33.24 -26.83 0.80
N GLY A 115 -33.49 -25.55 1.13
CA GLY A 115 -34.30 -25.06 2.24
C GLY A 115 -33.66 -25.22 3.62
N ARG A 116 -32.52 -25.90 3.76
CA ARG A 116 -31.93 -26.23 5.06
C ARG A 116 -31.34 -24.97 5.72
N LEU A 117 -30.55 -24.21 4.99
CA LEU A 117 -29.95 -22.99 5.51
C LEU A 117 -31.03 -21.96 5.83
N ALA A 118 -32.00 -21.73 4.94
CA ALA A 118 -33.11 -20.79 5.18
C ALA A 118 -33.89 -21.13 6.48
N LYS A 119 -34.18 -22.43 6.73
CA LYS A 119 -34.81 -22.88 7.98
C LYS A 119 -33.91 -22.67 9.20
N THR A 120 -32.61 -22.90 9.07
CA THR A 120 -31.65 -22.65 10.17
C THR A 120 -31.62 -21.17 10.54
N LEU A 121 -31.61 -20.27 9.55
CA LEU A 121 -31.58 -18.84 9.79
C LEU A 121 -32.91 -18.30 10.36
N ALA A 122 -34.04 -18.93 10.01
CA ALA A 122 -35.36 -18.56 10.53
C ALA A 122 -35.57 -18.94 11.99
N ASP A 123 -34.92 -20.00 12.46
CA ASP A 123 -35.01 -20.46 13.85
C ASP A 123 -33.98 -19.70 14.71
N PRO A 124 -34.42 -18.93 15.74
CA PRO A 124 -33.51 -18.12 16.57
C PRO A 124 -32.41 -18.93 17.27
N ALA A 125 -32.72 -20.15 17.74
CA ALA A 125 -31.75 -20.98 18.46
C ALA A 125 -30.71 -21.58 17.50
N LEU A 126 -31.15 -22.10 16.35
CA LEU A 126 -30.26 -22.64 15.33
C LEU A 126 -29.41 -21.53 14.69
N ARG A 127 -29.97 -20.33 14.48
CA ARG A 127 -29.24 -19.16 13.98
C ARG A 127 -28.16 -18.73 14.97
N ALA A 128 -28.49 -18.62 16.27
CA ALA A 128 -27.52 -18.26 17.29
C ALA A 128 -26.37 -19.27 17.38
N GLN A 129 -26.69 -20.57 17.29
CA GLN A 129 -25.66 -21.62 17.24
C GLN A 129 -24.76 -21.47 16.01
N HIS A 130 -25.34 -21.21 14.84
CA HIS A 130 -24.56 -21.04 13.60
C HIS A 130 -23.65 -19.82 13.66
N VAL A 131 -24.12 -18.70 14.23
CA VAL A 131 -23.29 -17.52 14.51
C VAL A 131 -22.11 -17.90 15.41
N ALA A 132 -22.36 -18.61 16.51
CA ALA A 132 -21.31 -19.05 17.43
C ALA A 132 -20.29 -19.99 16.76
N ASP A 133 -20.73 -20.91 15.92
CA ASP A 133 -19.88 -21.83 15.17
C ASP A 133 -18.95 -21.09 14.20
N LEU A 134 -19.46 -20.07 13.50
CA LEU A 134 -18.67 -19.24 12.58
C LEU A 134 -17.66 -18.36 13.33
N VAL A 135 -18.05 -17.71 14.41
CA VAL A 135 -17.13 -16.93 15.25
C VAL A 135 -16.02 -17.81 15.81
N ASN A 136 -16.38 -19.00 16.34
CA ASN A 136 -15.40 -19.95 16.83
C ASN A 136 -14.44 -20.42 15.73
N LEU A 137 -14.93 -20.68 14.51
CA LEU A 137 -14.09 -21.01 13.36
C LEU A 137 -13.04 -19.94 13.11
N VAL A 138 -13.44 -18.66 13.08
CA VAL A 138 -12.55 -17.53 12.80
C VAL A 138 -11.52 -17.34 13.90
N VAL A 139 -11.96 -17.35 15.15
CA VAL A 139 -11.10 -17.06 16.31
C VAL A 139 -10.11 -18.19 16.57
N SER A 140 -10.58 -19.45 16.59
CA SER A 140 -9.73 -20.61 16.92
C SER A 140 -8.64 -20.90 15.88
N ASN A 141 -8.88 -20.54 14.61
CA ASN A 141 -7.87 -20.66 13.54
C ASN A 141 -7.07 -19.37 13.32
N GLY A 142 -7.38 -18.30 14.06
CA GLY A 142 -6.70 -17.02 13.97
C GLY A 142 -6.90 -16.31 12.65
N TYR A 143 -8.00 -16.56 11.91
CA TYR A 143 -8.30 -15.84 10.66
C TYR A 143 -8.57 -14.36 10.95
N ASP A 144 -8.41 -13.53 9.91
CA ASP A 144 -8.68 -12.08 10.00
C ASP A 144 -10.18 -11.78 9.92
N GLY A 145 -10.98 -12.72 9.44
CA GLY A 145 -12.42 -12.63 9.28
C GLY A 145 -12.98 -13.84 8.55
N ILE A 146 -14.17 -13.71 7.99
CA ILE A 146 -14.82 -14.72 7.15
C ILE A 146 -15.53 -14.06 5.98
N ASP A 147 -15.65 -14.79 4.87
CA ASP A 147 -16.41 -14.39 3.69
C ASP A 147 -17.60 -15.36 3.51
N LEU A 148 -18.84 -14.86 3.68
CA LEU A 148 -20.05 -15.64 3.47
C LEU A 148 -20.39 -15.69 1.98
N ASP A 149 -20.27 -16.86 1.38
CA ASP A 149 -20.67 -17.14 0.00
C ASP A 149 -21.83 -18.14 -0.02
N TYR A 150 -22.95 -17.73 0.58
CA TYR A 150 -24.16 -18.55 0.72
C TYR A 150 -25.11 -18.32 -0.47
N GLU A 151 -25.09 -19.23 -1.42
CA GLU A 151 -25.87 -19.12 -2.66
C GLU A 151 -27.09 -20.04 -2.71
N GLY A 152 -27.11 -21.11 -1.90
CA GLY A 152 -28.12 -22.15 -1.96
C GLY A 152 -29.54 -21.62 -1.76
N PHE A 153 -29.76 -20.74 -0.80
CA PHE A 153 -31.09 -20.16 -0.54
C PHE A 153 -31.55 -19.22 -1.67
N ALA A 154 -30.64 -18.65 -2.45
CA ALA A 154 -30.99 -17.80 -3.57
C ALA A 154 -31.27 -18.58 -4.86
N PHE A 155 -30.47 -19.64 -5.12
CA PHE A 155 -30.57 -20.41 -6.36
C PHE A 155 -31.44 -21.68 -6.18
N SER A 156 -31.08 -22.55 -5.24
CA SER A 156 -31.71 -23.86 -5.09
C SER A 156 -33.11 -23.80 -4.47
N ASP A 157 -33.36 -22.86 -3.54
CA ASP A 157 -34.66 -22.73 -2.87
C ASP A 157 -35.70 -22.06 -3.77
N GLY A 158 -35.22 -21.23 -4.73
CA GLY A 158 -36.04 -20.58 -5.71
C GLY A 158 -36.66 -19.24 -5.24
N ARG A 159 -37.01 -18.40 -6.20
CA ARG A 159 -37.45 -17.01 -5.98
C ARG A 159 -38.69 -16.90 -5.07
N ASP A 160 -39.57 -17.89 -5.07
CA ASP A 160 -40.81 -17.90 -4.27
C ASP A 160 -40.52 -17.95 -2.76
N SER A 161 -39.35 -18.46 -2.37
CA SER A 161 -38.91 -18.53 -0.96
C SER A 161 -38.32 -17.20 -0.44
N TRP A 162 -37.93 -16.27 -1.32
CA TRP A 162 -37.11 -15.12 -0.98
C TRP A 162 -37.77 -14.15 0.00
N ALA A 163 -39.05 -13.90 -0.15
CA ALA A 163 -39.79 -13.02 0.76
C ALA A 163 -39.74 -13.50 2.21
N ALA A 164 -39.82 -14.82 2.42
CA ALA A 164 -39.74 -15.43 3.75
C ALA A 164 -38.28 -15.50 4.26
N THR A 165 -37.29 -15.68 3.39
CA THR A 165 -35.88 -15.83 3.76
C THR A 165 -35.18 -14.48 4.05
N ARG A 166 -35.51 -13.43 3.31
CA ARG A 166 -34.87 -12.10 3.40
C ARG A 166 -34.77 -11.52 4.82
N PRO A 167 -35.82 -11.55 5.68
CA PRO A 167 -35.72 -11.01 7.04
C PRO A 167 -34.74 -11.79 7.93
N SER A 168 -34.80 -13.14 7.90
CA SER A 168 -33.92 -14.00 8.72
C SER A 168 -32.48 -13.96 8.24
N TRP A 169 -32.23 -13.83 6.93
CA TRP A 169 -30.92 -13.54 6.37
C TRP A 169 -30.35 -12.24 6.91
N THR A 170 -31.14 -11.15 6.85
CA THR A 170 -30.71 -9.84 7.35
C THR A 170 -30.36 -9.88 8.83
N THR A 171 -31.20 -10.54 9.66
CA THR A 171 -30.95 -10.72 11.08
C THR A 171 -29.66 -11.51 11.33
N PHE A 172 -29.47 -12.61 10.62
CA PHE A 172 -28.26 -13.44 10.73
C PHE A 172 -26.97 -12.65 10.42
N VAL A 173 -26.94 -11.91 9.31
CA VAL A 173 -25.76 -11.11 8.94
C VAL A 173 -25.50 -10.02 9.99
N THR A 174 -26.56 -9.40 10.53
CA THR A 174 -26.43 -8.40 11.59
C THR A 174 -25.86 -8.98 12.88
N GLU A 175 -26.39 -10.12 13.34
CA GLU A 175 -25.90 -10.83 14.53
C GLU A 175 -24.45 -11.30 14.37
N LEU A 176 -24.11 -11.88 13.22
CA LEU A 176 -22.76 -12.35 12.94
C LEU A 176 -21.76 -11.18 12.84
N GLY A 177 -22.13 -10.09 12.15
CA GLY A 177 -21.29 -8.90 12.05
C GLY A 177 -20.96 -8.29 13.41
N ALA A 178 -21.96 -8.16 14.29
CA ALA A 178 -21.75 -7.68 15.66
C ALA A 178 -20.84 -8.62 16.47
N ALA A 179 -21.04 -9.94 16.35
CA ALA A 179 -20.27 -10.94 17.08
C ALA A 179 -18.80 -11.00 16.62
N LEU A 180 -18.52 -10.90 15.31
CA LEU A 180 -17.17 -10.85 14.77
C LEU A 180 -16.47 -9.54 15.12
N ASN A 181 -17.16 -8.41 15.01
CA ASN A 181 -16.62 -7.08 15.34
C ASN A 181 -16.20 -7.03 16.82
N ALA A 182 -16.97 -7.60 17.73
CA ALA A 182 -16.61 -7.72 19.15
C ALA A 182 -15.30 -8.49 19.39
N GLN A 183 -14.85 -9.29 18.42
CA GLN A 183 -13.57 -10.02 18.41
C GLN A 183 -12.49 -9.34 17.55
N GLY A 184 -12.77 -8.14 17.00
CA GLY A 184 -11.87 -7.45 16.08
C GLY A 184 -11.69 -8.18 14.74
N LYS A 185 -12.70 -8.94 14.30
CA LYS A 185 -12.71 -9.75 13.08
C LYS A 185 -13.63 -9.18 12.01
N LEU A 186 -13.24 -9.35 10.73
CA LEU A 186 -13.96 -8.82 9.59
C LEU A 186 -15.08 -9.77 9.12
N LEU A 187 -16.19 -9.17 8.68
CA LEU A 187 -17.25 -9.87 7.95
C LEU A 187 -17.29 -9.37 6.50
N SER A 188 -17.01 -10.29 5.57
CA SER A 188 -17.28 -10.14 4.14
C SER A 188 -18.51 -10.94 3.75
N VAL A 189 -19.32 -10.41 2.86
CA VAL A 189 -20.49 -11.10 2.30
C VAL A 189 -20.44 -11.03 0.79
N THR A 190 -20.40 -12.19 0.15
CA THR A 190 -20.46 -12.35 -1.30
C THR A 190 -21.91 -12.53 -1.73
N ILE A 191 -22.34 -11.74 -2.72
CA ILE A 191 -23.72 -11.75 -3.22
C ILE A 191 -23.77 -11.75 -4.75
N PRO A 192 -24.80 -12.39 -5.35
CA PRO A 192 -25.15 -12.16 -6.74
C PRO A 192 -25.64 -10.71 -6.98
N PRO A 193 -25.69 -10.25 -8.25
CA PRO A 193 -26.04 -8.87 -8.56
C PRO A 193 -27.44 -8.45 -8.12
N PRO A 194 -27.62 -7.24 -7.58
CA PRO A 194 -28.92 -6.64 -7.31
C PRO A 194 -29.60 -6.08 -8.57
N CYS A 195 -29.17 -6.52 -9.73
CA CYS A 195 -29.62 -6.08 -11.05
C CYS A 195 -30.08 -7.27 -11.89
N THR A 196 -31.03 -7.02 -12.77
CA THR A 196 -31.43 -7.98 -13.81
C THR A 196 -30.34 -8.11 -14.88
N MET A 197 -30.43 -9.12 -15.74
CA MET A 197 -29.52 -9.26 -16.89
C MET A 197 -29.68 -8.11 -17.91
N SER A 198 -30.80 -7.41 -17.94
CA SER A 198 -30.98 -6.22 -18.77
C SER A 198 -30.34 -4.95 -18.19
N GLY A 199 -29.77 -5.02 -16.97
CA GLY A 199 -29.13 -3.88 -16.29
C GLY A 199 -30.07 -3.02 -15.46
N ALA A 200 -31.36 -3.39 -15.33
CA ALA A 200 -32.26 -2.74 -14.38
C ALA A 200 -31.90 -3.17 -12.94
N CYS A 201 -31.66 -2.20 -12.05
CA CYS A 201 -31.23 -2.42 -10.66
C CYS A 201 -32.26 -1.87 -9.68
N GLY A 202 -32.39 -2.48 -8.49
CA GLY A 202 -33.31 -2.03 -7.45
C GLY A 202 -33.37 -2.97 -6.25
N ASP A 203 -33.99 -2.49 -5.16
CA ASP A 203 -34.11 -3.24 -3.91
C ASP A 203 -34.94 -4.54 -4.04
N ASP A 204 -35.78 -4.63 -5.10
CA ASP A 204 -36.61 -5.79 -5.42
C ASP A 204 -36.26 -6.44 -6.77
N LEU A 205 -35.12 -6.04 -7.35
CA LEU A 205 -34.61 -6.58 -8.62
C LEU A 205 -33.38 -7.47 -8.39
N GLY A 206 -32.98 -8.19 -9.43
CA GLY A 206 -31.88 -9.14 -9.34
C GLY A 206 -32.10 -10.18 -8.24
N TYR A 207 -31.08 -10.37 -7.41
CA TYR A 207 -31.14 -11.31 -6.26
C TYR A 207 -31.47 -10.58 -4.95
N TRP A 208 -32.64 -9.95 -4.91
CA TRP A 208 -33.10 -9.08 -3.82
C TRP A 208 -33.22 -9.75 -2.45
N VAL A 209 -33.19 -11.08 -2.38
CA VAL A 209 -33.19 -11.85 -1.12
C VAL A 209 -32.03 -11.47 -0.20
N TYR A 210 -30.91 -11.05 -0.77
CA TYR A 210 -29.71 -10.65 0.01
C TYR A 210 -29.87 -9.33 0.75
N ASN A 211 -30.88 -8.52 0.41
CA ASN A 211 -31.18 -7.25 1.08
C ASN A 211 -29.94 -6.35 1.23
N LEU A 212 -29.27 -6.05 0.11
CA LEU A 212 -28.01 -5.29 0.09
C LEU A 212 -28.04 -4.06 1.02
N ARG A 213 -29.09 -3.23 0.90
CA ARG A 213 -29.26 -2.04 1.74
C ARG A 213 -29.36 -2.40 3.24
N GLY A 214 -30.06 -3.48 3.57
CA GLY A 214 -30.28 -3.88 4.97
C GLY A 214 -29.07 -4.48 5.65
N ILE A 215 -28.19 -5.19 4.91
CA ILE A 215 -27.00 -5.81 5.49
C ILE A 215 -25.76 -4.90 5.47
N ALA A 216 -25.71 -3.88 4.60
CA ALA A 216 -24.55 -3.00 4.42
C ALA A 216 -24.01 -2.38 5.73
N PRO A 217 -24.84 -1.95 6.71
CA PRO A 217 -24.32 -1.43 7.98
C PRO A 217 -23.57 -2.45 8.83
N ALA A 218 -23.90 -3.75 8.71
CA ALA A 218 -23.40 -4.81 9.56
C ALA A 218 -22.12 -5.50 9.06
N VAL A 219 -21.66 -5.15 7.85
CA VAL A 219 -20.53 -5.82 7.19
C VAL A 219 -19.37 -4.87 6.97
N ASP A 220 -18.17 -5.42 6.86
CA ASP A 220 -16.96 -4.69 6.48
C ASP A 220 -16.74 -4.69 4.97
N ARG A 221 -17.20 -5.74 4.28
CA ARG A 221 -17.12 -5.91 2.83
C ARG A 221 -18.40 -6.49 2.27
N ILE A 222 -18.81 -5.97 1.11
CA ILE A 222 -19.75 -6.65 0.21
C ILE A 222 -19.04 -6.88 -1.11
N ARG A 223 -19.01 -8.12 -1.56
CA ARG A 223 -18.47 -8.55 -2.84
C ARG A 223 -19.61 -8.91 -3.77
N ILE A 224 -19.74 -8.20 -4.89
CA ILE A 224 -20.80 -8.50 -5.85
C ILE A 224 -20.24 -9.32 -6.99
N MET A 225 -20.78 -10.50 -7.23
CA MET A 225 -20.42 -11.40 -8.34
C MET A 225 -20.93 -10.85 -9.67
N ALA A 226 -20.28 -9.80 -10.19
CA ALA A 226 -20.64 -9.14 -11.44
C ALA A 226 -20.09 -9.88 -12.66
N TYR A 227 -20.35 -11.16 -12.74
CA TYR A 227 -19.92 -12.07 -13.81
C TYR A 227 -20.98 -13.15 -14.06
N ASP A 228 -20.66 -14.12 -14.93
CA ASP A 228 -21.59 -15.18 -15.34
C ASP A 228 -22.84 -14.66 -16.08
N TYR A 229 -22.67 -13.54 -16.83
CA TYR A 229 -23.75 -12.96 -17.61
C TYR A 229 -24.31 -13.94 -18.65
N SER A 230 -23.42 -14.64 -19.39
CA SER A 230 -23.81 -15.60 -20.42
C SER A 230 -23.48 -17.04 -20.02
N VAL A 231 -24.32 -17.66 -19.16
CA VAL A 231 -24.15 -19.07 -18.75
C VAL A 231 -24.82 -20.01 -19.74
N ASN A 232 -26.08 -19.73 -20.08
CA ASN A 232 -26.94 -20.61 -20.87
C ASN A 232 -26.91 -20.32 -22.39
N GLY A 233 -26.14 -19.32 -22.79
CA GLY A 233 -26.02 -18.89 -24.19
C GLY A 233 -24.64 -18.40 -24.53
N ILE A 234 -24.36 -18.24 -25.83
CA ILE A 234 -23.10 -17.65 -26.30
C ILE A 234 -23.11 -16.14 -26.02
N GLY A 235 -22.05 -15.61 -25.40
CA GLY A 235 -21.92 -14.19 -25.16
C GLY A 235 -20.85 -13.85 -24.14
N PRO A 236 -20.75 -12.56 -23.74
CA PRO A 236 -19.75 -12.07 -22.80
C PRO A 236 -19.92 -12.66 -21.40
N ILE A 237 -18.84 -12.65 -20.63
CA ILE A 237 -18.79 -13.15 -19.25
C ILE A 237 -19.32 -12.10 -18.26
N ALA A 238 -18.94 -10.84 -18.47
CA ALA A 238 -19.26 -9.71 -17.59
C ALA A 238 -19.31 -8.40 -18.41
N PRO A 239 -20.30 -8.19 -19.30
CA PRO A 239 -20.30 -7.03 -20.19
C PRO A 239 -20.24 -5.71 -19.44
N MET A 240 -19.33 -4.80 -19.82
CA MET A 240 -19.02 -3.57 -19.10
C MET A 240 -20.26 -2.71 -18.79
N PRO A 241 -21.24 -2.50 -19.70
CA PRO A 241 -22.43 -1.72 -19.36
C PRO A 241 -23.25 -2.31 -18.20
N TRP A 242 -23.32 -3.63 -18.10
CA TRP A 242 -24.02 -4.31 -17.01
C TRP A 242 -23.24 -4.25 -15.70
N VAL A 243 -21.91 -4.48 -15.74
CA VAL A 243 -21.04 -4.33 -14.56
C VAL A 243 -21.12 -2.89 -14.01
N ARG A 244 -21.07 -1.91 -14.90
CA ARG A 244 -21.19 -0.49 -14.51
C ARG A 244 -22.55 -0.17 -13.87
N ALA A 245 -23.65 -0.68 -14.39
CA ALA A 245 -24.97 -0.50 -13.78
C ALA A 245 -25.04 -1.08 -12.36
N ILE A 246 -24.44 -2.26 -12.13
CA ILE A 246 -24.33 -2.88 -10.81
C ILE A 246 -23.57 -1.98 -9.85
N VAL A 247 -22.39 -1.50 -10.26
CA VAL A 247 -21.54 -0.63 -9.42
C VAL A 247 -22.26 0.68 -9.10
N GLN A 248 -22.81 1.37 -10.09
CA GLN A 248 -23.53 2.63 -9.90
C GLN A 248 -24.67 2.50 -8.90
N TYR A 249 -25.51 1.48 -9.06
CA TYR A 249 -26.62 1.25 -8.13
C TYR A 249 -26.09 0.95 -6.72
N SER A 250 -25.16 0.02 -6.59
CA SER A 250 -24.68 -0.43 -5.27
C SER A 250 -23.96 0.69 -4.52
N ALA A 251 -23.11 1.46 -5.21
CA ALA A 251 -22.42 2.63 -4.63
C ALA A 251 -23.39 3.77 -4.24
N SER A 252 -24.60 3.82 -4.83
CA SER A 252 -25.61 4.82 -4.46
C SER A 252 -26.38 4.48 -3.19
N ILE A 253 -26.34 3.23 -2.73
CA ILE A 253 -27.16 2.75 -1.61
C ILE A 253 -26.36 2.27 -0.40
N MET A 254 -25.04 2.17 -0.51
CA MET A 254 -24.14 1.82 0.58
C MET A 254 -22.83 2.60 0.47
N ASP A 255 -22.02 2.58 1.53
CA ASP A 255 -20.69 3.15 1.51
C ASP A 255 -19.79 2.44 0.47
N PRO A 256 -19.35 3.14 -0.60
CA PRO A 256 -18.48 2.55 -1.61
C PRO A 256 -17.17 1.98 -1.04
N ALA A 257 -16.65 2.54 0.07
CA ALA A 257 -15.45 2.06 0.73
C ALA A 257 -15.60 0.66 1.37
N LYS A 258 -16.82 0.10 1.39
CA LYS A 258 -17.11 -1.30 1.78
C LYS A 258 -17.43 -2.20 0.58
N LEU A 259 -17.57 -1.63 -0.62
CA LEU A 259 -17.99 -2.36 -1.81
C LEU A 259 -16.79 -2.86 -2.61
N GLN A 260 -16.76 -4.14 -2.95
CA GLN A 260 -15.82 -4.75 -3.88
C GLN A 260 -16.58 -5.34 -5.07
N ILE A 261 -16.12 -5.02 -6.28
CA ILE A 261 -16.71 -5.56 -7.49
C ILE A 261 -16.02 -6.87 -7.90
N GLY A 262 -16.81 -7.92 -8.10
CA GLY A 262 -16.33 -9.20 -8.59
C GLY A 262 -15.88 -9.09 -10.06
N VAL A 263 -14.65 -9.51 -10.33
CA VAL A 263 -14.04 -9.50 -11.66
C VAL A 263 -13.65 -10.92 -12.05
N PRO A 264 -14.18 -11.46 -13.18
CA PRO A 264 -13.81 -12.79 -13.63
C PRO A 264 -12.41 -12.79 -14.22
N THR A 265 -11.68 -13.88 -14.03
CA THR A 265 -10.38 -14.18 -14.64
C THR A 265 -10.45 -15.49 -15.44
N TYR A 266 -11.50 -15.60 -16.21
CA TYR A 266 -11.79 -16.79 -17.02
C TYR A 266 -12.64 -16.45 -18.25
N GLY A 267 -12.72 -17.39 -19.15
CA GLY A 267 -13.63 -17.37 -20.28
C GLY A 267 -14.49 -18.64 -20.37
N ARG A 268 -15.41 -18.62 -21.32
CA ARG A 268 -16.24 -19.75 -21.65
C ARG A 268 -16.22 -20.02 -23.13
N ALA A 269 -16.24 -21.30 -23.48
CA ALA A 269 -16.29 -21.76 -24.86
C ALA A 269 -17.51 -22.65 -25.11
N TRP A 270 -18.27 -22.33 -26.15
CA TRP A 270 -19.46 -23.04 -26.55
C TRP A 270 -19.28 -23.63 -27.95
N THR A 271 -19.92 -24.78 -28.22
CA THR A 271 -20.09 -25.26 -29.58
C THR A 271 -21.25 -24.53 -30.22
N ARG A 272 -20.99 -23.93 -31.38
CA ARG A 272 -21.99 -23.18 -32.16
C ARG A 272 -23.10 -24.09 -32.63
N LYS A 273 -24.29 -23.52 -32.82
CA LYS A 273 -25.49 -24.23 -33.32
C LYS A 273 -26.03 -23.53 -34.55
N ASP A 274 -26.68 -24.32 -35.40
CA ASP A 274 -27.65 -23.91 -36.42
C ASP A 274 -29.02 -24.40 -35.96
N GLY A 275 -29.88 -23.51 -35.52
CA GLY A 275 -31.09 -23.89 -34.81
C GLY A 275 -30.74 -24.71 -33.55
N ASN A 276 -31.28 -25.93 -33.48
CA ASN A 276 -31.03 -26.86 -32.36
C ASN A 276 -29.85 -27.81 -32.59
N GLN A 277 -29.22 -27.79 -33.78
CA GLN A 277 -28.15 -28.72 -34.14
C GLN A 277 -26.77 -28.07 -33.92
N PHE A 278 -25.87 -28.80 -33.23
CA PHE A 278 -24.48 -28.37 -33.09
C PHE A 278 -23.75 -28.41 -34.44
N ARG A 279 -22.95 -27.41 -34.71
CA ARG A 279 -22.08 -27.35 -35.91
C ARG A 279 -20.88 -28.27 -35.70
N LEU A 280 -21.07 -29.51 -36.17
CA LEU A 280 -20.06 -30.56 -36.17
C LEU A 280 -19.75 -30.96 -37.61
N THR A 281 -18.50 -31.29 -37.92
CA THR A 281 -18.05 -31.77 -39.22
C THR A 281 -17.13 -32.99 -39.08
N GLY A 282 -17.08 -33.82 -40.10
CA GLY A 282 -16.36 -35.10 -40.05
C GLY A 282 -17.24 -36.24 -39.48
N THR A 283 -16.64 -37.37 -39.13
CA THR A 283 -17.34 -38.48 -38.49
C THR A 283 -17.42 -38.23 -36.98
N CYS A 284 -18.60 -37.88 -36.51
CA CYS A 284 -18.81 -37.45 -35.12
C CYS A 284 -19.50 -38.51 -34.25
N PRO A 285 -19.24 -38.56 -32.93
CA PRO A 285 -19.94 -39.47 -32.03
C PRO A 285 -21.45 -39.23 -32.06
N ALA A 286 -22.23 -40.30 -31.83
CA ALA A 286 -23.68 -40.21 -31.76
C ALA A 286 -24.15 -39.35 -30.56
N PRO A 287 -25.25 -38.58 -30.71
CA PRO A 287 -25.87 -37.87 -29.59
C PRO A 287 -26.12 -38.77 -28.38
N GLY A 288 -25.93 -38.22 -27.17
CA GLY A 288 -26.11 -38.97 -25.92
C GLY A 288 -24.85 -39.70 -25.40
N THR A 289 -23.83 -39.90 -26.24
CA THR A 289 -22.55 -40.50 -25.80
C THR A 289 -21.72 -39.50 -24.97
N SER A 290 -20.78 -40.02 -24.15
CA SER A 290 -19.84 -39.16 -23.40
C SER A 290 -18.92 -38.37 -24.33
N ALA A 291 -18.48 -38.95 -25.44
CA ALA A 291 -17.67 -38.28 -26.47
C ALA A 291 -18.45 -37.11 -27.12
N TYR A 292 -19.73 -37.31 -27.47
CA TYR A 292 -20.58 -36.24 -27.97
C TYR A 292 -20.75 -35.11 -26.96
N ARG A 293 -21.03 -35.45 -25.67
CA ARG A 293 -21.13 -34.45 -24.59
C ARG A 293 -19.86 -33.66 -24.41
N SER A 294 -18.68 -34.29 -24.45
CA SER A 294 -17.38 -33.57 -24.32
C SER A 294 -17.11 -32.60 -25.48
N LEU A 295 -17.65 -32.88 -26.67
CA LEU A 295 -17.58 -32.01 -27.84
C LEU A 295 -18.54 -30.82 -27.75
N THR A 296 -19.73 -31.04 -27.22
CA THR A 296 -20.84 -30.08 -27.29
C THR A 296 -21.06 -29.26 -26.00
N ALA A 297 -20.52 -29.72 -24.88
CA ALA A 297 -20.63 -29.01 -23.62
C ALA A 297 -19.93 -27.64 -23.65
N MET A 298 -20.53 -26.69 -22.95
CA MET A 298 -19.84 -25.47 -22.58
C MET A 298 -18.69 -25.83 -21.62
N VAL A 299 -17.55 -25.18 -21.78
CA VAL A 299 -16.40 -25.33 -20.87
C VAL A 299 -15.95 -23.97 -20.40
N SER A 300 -15.59 -23.86 -19.11
CA SER A 300 -14.89 -22.71 -18.56
C SER A 300 -13.39 -22.95 -18.67
N VAL A 301 -12.63 -21.90 -18.99
CA VAL A 301 -11.18 -21.90 -19.16
C VAL A 301 -10.63 -20.69 -18.41
N THR A 302 -9.65 -20.88 -17.54
CA THR A 302 -9.00 -19.76 -16.83
C THR A 302 -8.24 -18.88 -17.82
N ASP A 303 -8.15 -17.59 -17.57
CA ASP A 303 -7.42 -16.66 -18.46
C ASP A 303 -5.96 -17.11 -18.65
N ARG A 304 -5.36 -17.74 -17.62
CA ARG A 304 -4.01 -18.34 -17.66
C ARG A 304 -3.88 -19.45 -18.72
N GLU A 305 -4.94 -20.22 -18.94
CA GLU A 305 -4.93 -21.37 -19.85
C GLU A 305 -5.36 -21.00 -21.27
N ILE A 306 -6.06 -19.89 -21.46
CA ILE A 306 -6.60 -19.48 -22.77
C ILE A 306 -5.53 -19.40 -23.86
N PRO A 307 -4.33 -18.80 -23.64
CA PRO A 307 -3.30 -18.76 -24.68
C PRO A 307 -2.93 -20.15 -25.21
N ASN A 308 -2.82 -21.15 -24.33
CA ASN A 308 -2.52 -22.54 -24.74
C ASN A 308 -3.67 -23.20 -25.49
N VAL A 309 -4.92 -22.92 -25.06
CA VAL A 309 -6.11 -23.44 -25.76
C VAL A 309 -6.20 -22.90 -27.18
N LEU A 310 -5.99 -21.60 -27.37
CA LEU A 310 -6.03 -20.95 -28.67
C LEU A 310 -4.86 -21.40 -29.56
N ALA A 311 -3.64 -21.48 -29.03
CA ALA A 311 -2.48 -21.99 -29.77
C ALA A 311 -2.71 -23.45 -30.25
N THR A 312 -3.24 -24.31 -29.36
CA THR A 312 -3.56 -25.72 -29.72
C THR A 312 -4.63 -25.79 -30.79
N ALA A 313 -5.58 -24.85 -30.83
CA ALA A 313 -6.61 -24.76 -31.86
C ALA A 313 -6.12 -24.10 -33.15
N GLY A 314 -4.87 -23.61 -33.22
CA GLY A 314 -4.28 -22.92 -34.36
C GLY A 314 -4.85 -21.51 -34.59
N VAL A 315 -5.41 -20.89 -33.56
CA VAL A 315 -5.88 -19.49 -33.58
C VAL A 315 -4.68 -18.57 -33.54
N LYS A 316 -4.64 -17.59 -34.43
CA LYS A 316 -3.61 -16.55 -34.41
C LYS A 316 -4.08 -15.32 -33.63
N PRO A 317 -3.17 -14.50 -33.11
CA PRO A 317 -3.53 -13.30 -32.39
C PRO A 317 -4.45 -12.34 -33.16
N GLU A 318 -4.24 -12.22 -34.48
CA GLU A 318 -5.03 -11.38 -35.36
C GLU A 318 -6.48 -11.88 -35.59
N ASP A 319 -6.78 -13.15 -35.28
CA ASP A 319 -8.13 -13.71 -35.36
C ASP A 319 -8.98 -13.32 -34.13
N VAL A 320 -8.34 -12.94 -33.04
CA VAL A 320 -9.01 -12.53 -31.80
C VAL A 320 -9.68 -11.18 -32.00
N GLN A 321 -10.96 -11.12 -31.66
CA GLN A 321 -11.77 -9.91 -31.76
C GLN A 321 -11.97 -9.27 -30.39
N TRP A 322 -11.99 -7.94 -30.35
CA TRP A 322 -12.38 -7.16 -29.21
C TRP A 322 -13.80 -6.62 -29.38
N ALA A 323 -14.68 -6.91 -28.43
CA ALA A 323 -16.04 -6.38 -28.41
C ALA A 323 -16.05 -5.04 -27.63
N GLU A 324 -16.06 -3.93 -28.35
CA GLU A 324 -15.91 -2.57 -27.80
C GLU A 324 -16.93 -2.23 -26.68
N ARG A 325 -18.20 -2.62 -26.88
CA ARG A 325 -19.25 -2.34 -25.91
C ARG A 325 -19.11 -3.18 -24.65
N GLU A 326 -18.82 -4.47 -24.81
CA GLU A 326 -18.69 -5.45 -23.73
C GLU A 326 -17.34 -5.35 -23.04
N GLN A 327 -16.33 -4.81 -23.75
CA GLN A 327 -14.92 -4.77 -23.35
C GLN A 327 -14.41 -6.15 -22.97
N GLU A 328 -14.59 -7.10 -23.89
CA GLU A 328 -14.14 -8.49 -23.77
C GLU A 328 -13.62 -9.04 -25.09
N ASN A 329 -12.80 -10.07 -24.99
CA ASN A 329 -12.25 -10.77 -26.13
C ASN A 329 -13.20 -11.89 -26.56
N TRP A 330 -13.23 -12.17 -27.86
CA TRP A 330 -13.90 -13.35 -28.37
C TRP A 330 -13.27 -13.86 -29.68
N VAL A 331 -13.47 -15.15 -29.99
CA VAL A 331 -12.95 -15.75 -31.21
C VAL A 331 -13.77 -16.97 -31.65
N TYR A 332 -13.88 -17.18 -32.96
CA TYR A 332 -14.30 -18.45 -33.50
C TYR A 332 -13.11 -19.37 -33.73
N TYR A 333 -13.24 -20.65 -33.40
CA TYR A 333 -12.20 -21.64 -33.62
C TYR A 333 -12.74 -23.05 -33.79
N ASP A 334 -11.90 -23.95 -34.30
CA ASP A 334 -12.21 -25.35 -34.52
C ASP A 334 -11.57 -26.22 -33.42
N LYS A 335 -12.41 -27.01 -32.73
CA LYS A 335 -11.93 -28.03 -31.79
C LYS A 335 -11.99 -29.41 -32.45
N LYS A 336 -10.85 -29.96 -32.83
CA LYS A 336 -10.73 -31.33 -33.37
C LYS A 336 -10.63 -32.32 -32.23
N VAL A 337 -11.36 -33.42 -32.30
CA VAL A 337 -11.33 -34.53 -31.34
C VAL A 337 -11.25 -35.84 -32.09
N ASN A 338 -10.24 -36.63 -31.78
CA ASN A 338 -10.16 -38.02 -32.26
C ASN A 338 -10.88 -38.92 -31.25
N TRP A 339 -11.65 -39.86 -31.75
CA TRP A 339 -12.41 -40.80 -30.96
C TRP A 339 -12.46 -42.17 -31.63
N THR A 340 -12.69 -43.22 -30.87
CA THR A 340 -12.79 -44.59 -31.40
C THR A 340 -14.26 -44.97 -31.50
N ASP A 341 -14.69 -45.39 -32.69
CA ASP A 341 -16.07 -45.83 -32.91
C ASP A 341 -16.31 -47.27 -32.41
N SER A 342 -17.56 -47.78 -32.56
CA SER A 342 -17.94 -49.11 -32.10
C SER A 342 -17.27 -50.26 -32.86
N SER A 343 -16.69 -50.00 -34.03
CA SER A 343 -15.89 -50.96 -34.79
C SER A 343 -14.41 -50.99 -34.42
N GLY A 344 -13.98 -50.07 -33.52
CA GLY A 344 -12.58 -49.89 -33.16
C GLY A 344 -11.80 -48.94 -34.07
N ALA A 345 -12.46 -48.34 -35.08
CA ALA A 345 -11.81 -47.42 -36.00
C ALA A 345 -11.65 -46.04 -35.43
N GLN A 346 -10.47 -45.42 -35.69
CA GLN A 346 -10.18 -44.02 -35.28
C GLN A 346 -10.93 -43.06 -36.20
N GLN A 347 -11.71 -42.20 -35.60
CA GLN A 347 -12.51 -41.18 -36.27
C GLN A 347 -12.11 -39.80 -35.82
N THR A 348 -12.34 -38.78 -36.66
CA THR A 348 -12.12 -37.37 -36.30
C THR A 348 -13.41 -36.58 -36.46
N CYS A 349 -13.78 -35.89 -35.40
CA CYS A 349 -14.88 -34.93 -35.39
C CYS A 349 -14.35 -33.53 -35.07
N THR A 350 -14.84 -32.52 -35.81
CA THR A 350 -14.51 -31.11 -35.57
C THR A 350 -15.74 -30.36 -35.09
N ALA A 351 -15.68 -29.79 -33.93
CA ALA A 351 -16.71 -28.89 -33.38
C ALA A 351 -16.35 -27.43 -33.70
N LYS A 352 -17.26 -26.70 -34.32
CA LYS A 352 -17.14 -25.26 -34.55
C LYS A 352 -17.46 -24.52 -33.27
N ARG A 353 -16.47 -23.88 -32.63
CA ARG A 353 -16.60 -23.25 -31.32
C ARG A 353 -16.52 -21.74 -31.39
N VAL A 354 -16.99 -21.11 -30.33
CA VAL A 354 -16.75 -19.71 -30.01
C VAL A 354 -16.33 -19.63 -28.55
N MET A 355 -15.34 -18.80 -28.26
CA MET A 355 -14.88 -18.48 -26.90
C MET A 355 -15.08 -17.00 -26.67
N TRP A 356 -15.54 -16.66 -25.48
CA TRP A 356 -15.51 -15.32 -24.89
C TRP A 356 -14.70 -15.38 -23.61
N TRP A 357 -13.87 -14.36 -23.35
CA TRP A 357 -13.08 -14.27 -22.12
C TRP A 357 -12.70 -12.85 -21.79
N VAL A 358 -12.32 -12.62 -20.52
CA VAL A 358 -11.99 -11.29 -20.02
C VAL A 358 -10.57 -10.90 -20.47
N GLY A 359 -9.54 -11.54 -19.93
CA GLY A 359 -8.14 -11.21 -20.25
C GLY A 359 -7.66 -9.88 -19.62
N PRO A 360 -6.35 -9.58 -19.74
CA PRO A 360 -5.70 -8.51 -18.99
C PRO A 360 -6.31 -7.11 -19.16
N GLN A 361 -6.66 -6.73 -20.39
CA GLN A 361 -7.23 -5.40 -20.68
C GLN A 361 -8.63 -5.24 -20.08
N ALA A 362 -9.45 -6.27 -20.19
CA ALA A 362 -10.80 -6.26 -19.66
C ALA A 362 -10.81 -6.33 -18.11
N VAL A 363 -9.87 -7.05 -17.49
CA VAL A 363 -9.65 -7.03 -16.03
C VAL A 363 -9.27 -5.62 -15.58
N LEU A 364 -8.33 -4.96 -16.28
CA LEU A 364 -7.96 -3.58 -15.97
C LEU A 364 -9.17 -2.65 -16.05
N ALA A 365 -9.94 -2.70 -17.12
CA ALA A 365 -11.11 -1.84 -17.32
C ALA A 365 -12.14 -1.97 -16.18
N ARG A 366 -12.37 -3.19 -15.68
CA ARG A 366 -13.28 -3.43 -14.54
C ARG A 366 -12.65 -2.98 -13.21
N THR A 367 -11.34 -3.16 -13.05
CA THR A 367 -10.61 -2.69 -11.86
C THR A 367 -10.57 -1.16 -11.80
N GLN A 368 -10.59 -0.46 -12.92
CA GLN A 368 -10.65 1.01 -12.96
C GLN A 368 -11.92 1.61 -12.33
N LEU A 369 -13.00 0.83 -12.26
CA LEU A 369 -14.19 1.24 -11.52
C LEU A 369 -13.93 1.48 -10.02
N VAL A 370 -12.86 0.88 -9.47
CA VAL A 370 -12.45 1.10 -8.07
C VAL A 370 -12.15 2.57 -7.81
N GLY A 371 -11.34 3.21 -8.63
CA GLY A 371 -11.02 4.64 -8.49
C GLY A 371 -12.16 5.54 -8.92
N GLU A 372 -12.89 5.16 -9.99
CA GLU A 372 -14.01 5.96 -10.51
C GLU A 372 -15.14 6.11 -9.50
N PHE A 373 -15.46 5.05 -8.74
CA PHE A 373 -16.57 5.04 -7.77
C PHE A 373 -16.12 5.04 -6.31
N GLY A 374 -14.82 5.10 -6.03
CA GLY A 374 -14.29 5.09 -4.66
C GLY A 374 -14.50 3.76 -3.94
N LEU A 375 -14.48 2.62 -4.66
CA LEU A 375 -14.75 1.31 -4.10
C LEU A 375 -13.61 0.83 -3.18
N ALA A 376 -13.92 -0.11 -2.28
CA ALA A 376 -12.93 -0.81 -1.45
C ALA A 376 -11.92 -1.61 -2.29
N GLY A 377 -12.30 -2.08 -3.48
CA GLY A 377 -11.44 -2.84 -4.36
C GLY A 377 -12.18 -3.66 -5.41
N ALA A 378 -11.40 -4.44 -6.18
CA ALA A 378 -11.87 -5.46 -7.10
C ALA A 378 -11.58 -6.85 -6.53
N ALA A 379 -12.57 -7.75 -6.52
CA ALA A 379 -12.46 -9.12 -6.03
C ALA A 379 -12.36 -10.09 -7.22
N TYR A 380 -11.20 -10.73 -7.41
CA TYR A 380 -10.96 -11.59 -8.57
C TYR A 380 -11.45 -13.02 -8.35
N TRP A 381 -12.27 -13.52 -9.25
CA TRP A 381 -12.64 -14.92 -9.37
C TRP A 381 -11.95 -15.55 -10.59
N THR A 382 -10.76 -16.19 -10.43
CA THR A 382 -10.03 -16.50 -9.20
C THR A 382 -8.61 -15.94 -9.24
N ILE A 383 -8.00 -15.71 -8.05
CA ILE A 383 -6.55 -15.49 -7.97
C ILE A 383 -5.85 -16.83 -8.21
N GLY A 384 -4.86 -16.83 -9.11
CA GLY A 384 -4.16 -18.02 -9.64
C GLY A 384 -4.70 -18.50 -10.98
N GLY A 385 -5.91 -18.09 -11.37
CA GLY A 385 -6.51 -18.35 -12.68
C GLY A 385 -6.32 -17.23 -13.70
N GLU A 386 -5.85 -16.09 -13.28
CA GLU A 386 -5.60 -14.91 -14.12
C GLU A 386 -4.42 -15.10 -15.09
N ASP A 387 -4.45 -14.37 -16.21
CA ASP A 387 -3.27 -14.17 -17.04
C ASP A 387 -2.27 -13.26 -16.28
N PRO A 388 -1.03 -13.72 -16.01
CA PRO A 388 -0.04 -12.92 -15.31
C PRO A 388 0.27 -11.56 -15.94
N ALA A 389 0.01 -11.39 -17.23
CA ALA A 389 0.20 -10.12 -17.94
C ALA A 389 -0.71 -8.97 -17.41
N GLN A 390 -1.76 -9.29 -16.64
CA GLN A 390 -2.60 -8.26 -16.04
C GLN A 390 -1.89 -7.50 -14.90
N TRP A 391 -0.99 -8.14 -14.12
CA TRP A 391 -0.42 -7.57 -12.91
C TRP A 391 0.35 -6.27 -13.13
N PRO A 392 1.21 -6.14 -14.17
CA PRO A 392 1.85 -4.85 -14.48
C PRO A 392 0.84 -3.73 -14.77
N LEU A 393 -0.26 -4.04 -15.46
CA LEU A 393 -1.31 -3.06 -15.78
C LEU A 393 -2.04 -2.60 -14.51
N ILE A 394 -2.41 -3.54 -13.65
CA ILE A 394 -3.09 -3.26 -12.38
C ILE A 394 -2.17 -2.47 -11.45
N ARG A 395 -0.87 -2.83 -11.39
CA ARG A 395 0.12 -2.11 -10.55
C ARG A 395 0.29 -0.67 -11.00
N SER A 396 0.42 -0.43 -12.29
CA SER A 396 0.50 0.93 -12.85
C SER A 396 -0.75 1.76 -12.51
N TYR A 397 -1.93 1.15 -12.61
CA TYR A 397 -3.18 1.80 -12.23
C TYR A 397 -3.25 2.06 -10.71
N ALA A 398 -2.91 1.08 -9.88
CA ALA A 398 -2.90 1.21 -8.42
C ALA A 398 -1.91 2.29 -7.94
N GLN A 399 -0.76 2.43 -8.61
CA GLN A 399 0.18 3.52 -8.38
C GLN A 399 -0.41 4.89 -8.70
N SER A 400 -1.21 4.99 -9.77
CA SER A 400 -1.89 6.26 -10.13
C SER A 400 -2.95 6.67 -9.11
N LEU A 401 -3.46 5.75 -8.30
CA LEU A 401 -4.42 6.00 -7.22
C LEU A 401 -3.75 6.31 -5.88
N ALA A 402 -2.44 6.05 -5.75
CA ALA A 402 -1.71 6.33 -4.52
C ALA A 402 -1.52 7.84 -4.35
N PRO A 403 -1.55 8.35 -3.10
CA PRO A 403 -1.19 9.73 -2.84
C PRO A 403 0.23 9.99 -3.34
N ALA A 404 0.45 11.11 -4.01
CA ALA A 404 1.76 11.49 -4.48
C ALA A 404 2.74 11.67 -3.30
N THR A 405 4.02 11.35 -3.51
CA THR A 405 5.08 11.61 -2.53
C THR A 405 5.39 13.09 -2.44
N THR A 406 5.88 13.52 -1.30
CA THR A 406 6.47 14.84 -1.09
C THR A 406 7.94 14.64 -0.73
N ASP A 407 8.83 15.02 -1.65
CA ASP A 407 10.27 14.95 -1.45
C ASP A 407 10.77 16.30 -0.95
N VAL A 408 11.54 16.29 0.15
CA VAL A 408 12.06 17.52 0.77
C VAL A 408 13.55 17.40 0.98
N THR A 409 14.30 18.32 0.41
CA THR A 409 15.73 18.51 0.72
C THR A 409 15.93 19.84 1.41
N VAL A 410 16.85 19.92 2.38
CA VAL A 410 17.08 21.12 3.15
C VAL A 410 18.57 21.44 3.24
N SER A 411 18.90 22.73 3.23
CA SER A 411 20.27 23.22 3.41
C SER A 411 20.31 24.50 4.22
N GLY A 412 21.43 24.72 4.91
CA GLY A 412 21.69 25.91 5.70
C GLY A 412 23.16 26.00 6.10
N ALA A 413 23.57 27.09 6.75
CA ALA A 413 24.94 27.27 7.18
C ALA A 413 25.35 26.22 8.25
N PRO A 414 26.46 25.49 8.08
CA PRO A 414 26.91 24.50 9.06
C PRO A 414 27.44 25.14 10.35
N VAL A 415 27.85 26.41 10.30
CA VAL A 415 28.37 27.17 11.45
C VAL A 415 27.86 28.60 11.39
N VAL A 416 27.38 29.12 12.52
CA VAL A 416 26.96 30.53 12.67
C VAL A 416 27.46 31.10 13.98
N VAL A 417 27.64 32.43 14.05
CA VAL A 417 27.91 33.13 15.33
C VAL A 417 26.59 33.32 16.05
N PHE A 418 26.60 33.15 17.36
CA PHE A 418 25.43 33.33 18.23
C PHE A 418 24.64 34.60 17.90
N GLY A 419 23.36 34.45 17.63
CA GLY A 419 22.43 35.53 17.35
C GLY A 419 22.53 36.12 15.92
N SER A 420 23.45 35.65 15.08
CA SER A 420 23.47 36.04 13.67
C SER A 420 22.37 35.35 12.89
N PRO A 421 21.73 36.05 11.94
CA PRO A 421 20.71 35.43 11.07
C PRO A 421 21.34 34.37 10.16
N MET A 422 20.60 33.29 9.92
CA MET A 422 20.92 32.22 9.00
C MET A 422 19.72 31.96 8.08
N THR A 423 19.98 31.85 6.80
CA THR A 423 18.97 31.38 5.83
C THR A 423 18.99 29.87 5.78
N VAL A 424 17.81 29.27 5.86
CA VAL A 424 17.57 27.84 5.59
C VAL A 424 16.69 27.76 4.33
N SER A 425 17.12 26.97 3.36
CA SER A 425 16.38 26.76 2.11
C SER A 425 15.96 25.29 2.01
N ALA A 426 14.69 25.05 1.71
CA ALA A 426 14.15 23.72 1.45
C ALA A 426 13.63 23.66 0.02
N THR A 427 14.07 22.67 -0.75
CA THR A 427 13.50 22.36 -2.07
C THR A 427 12.44 21.26 -1.87
N ILE A 428 11.24 21.54 -2.32
CA ILE A 428 10.06 20.69 -2.15
C ILE A 428 9.56 20.29 -3.53
N THR A 429 9.53 18.97 -3.78
CA THR A 429 9.11 18.40 -5.06
C THR A 429 8.10 17.28 -4.85
N SER A 430 7.38 16.94 -5.92
CA SER A 430 6.54 15.75 -5.98
C SER A 430 6.74 15.10 -7.34
N GLY A 431 7.15 13.83 -7.36
CA GLY A 431 7.51 13.14 -8.59
C GLY A 431 8.61 13.85 -9.39
N GLY A 432 9.55 14.56 -8.71
CA GLY A 432 10.63 15.34 -9.32
C GLY A 432 10.23 16.74 -9.81
N ALA A 433 8.94 17.10 -9.83
CA ALA A 433 8.47 18.43 -10.20
C ALA A 433 8.40 19.36 -8.98
N PRO A 434 8.74 20.68 -9.13
CA PRO A 434 8.56 21.66 -8.08
C PRO A 434 7.13 21.67 -7.52
N LEU A 435 7.00 21.95 -6.23
CA LEU A 435 5.71 21.98 -5.53
C LEU A 435 5.39 23.39 -5.01
N PRO A 436 4.88 24.30 -5.87
CA PRO A 436 4.57 25.67 -5.48
C PRO A 436 3.47 25.71 -4.42
N GLY A 437 3.59 26.68 -3.51
CA GLY A 437 2.58 26.91 -2.46
C GLY A 437 2.52 25.86 -1.37
N ALA A 438 3.39 24.84 -1.37
CA ALA A 438 3.43 23.83 -0.32
C ALA A 438 3.73 24.49 1.03
N ALA A 439 2.88 24.24 2.03
CA ALA A 439 3.15 24.67 3.41
C ALA A 439 4.39 23.95 3.93
N ALA A 440 5.33 24.67 4.50
CA ALA A 440 6.57 24.11 5.02
C ALA A 440 6.83 24.60 6.45
N VAL A 441 7.17 23.68 7.33
CA VAL A 441 7.46 23.91 8.74
C VAL A 441 8.92 23.61 9.00
N LEU A 442 9.71 24.62 9.33
CA LEU A 442 11.08 24.43 9.81
C LEU A 442 11.04 24.01 11.28
N GLN A 443 11.66 22.90 11.59
CA GLN A 443 11.76 22.38 12.96
C GLN A 443 13.20 22.38 13.44
N PHE A 444 13.38 22.58 14.74
CA PHE A 444 14.66 22.60 15.42
C PHE A 444 14.72 21.59 16.56
N ARG A 445 15.87 20.92 16.72
CA ARG A 445 16.18 20.01 17.83
C ARG A 445 17.54 20.36 18.42
N PRO A 446 17.61 20.80 19.72
CA PRO A 446 18.89 21.09 20.36
C PRO A 446 19.79 19.85 20.46
N ALA A 447 21.09 19.97 20.14
CA ALA A 447 22.06 18.88 20.30
C ALA A 447 22.41 18.64 21.79
N VAL A 448 22.28 19.65 22.65
CA VAL A 448 22.61 19.61 24.07
C VAL A 448 21.39 19.93 24.94
N GLY A 449 21.35 19.37 26.16
CA GLY A 449 20.24 19.54 27.08
C GLY A 449 19.78 18.21 27.68
N LYS A 450 18.75 18.23 28.51
CA LYS A 450 18.14 17.00 29.06
C LYS A 450 17.41 16.25 27.95
N LYS A 451 17.33 14.92 28.03
CA LYS A 451 16.69 14.08 27.00
C LYS A 451 15.27 14.56 26.61
N LYS A 452 14.50 15.05 27.60
CA LYS A 452 13.15 15.60 27.38
C LYS A 452 13.12 16.89 26.53
N ASP A 453 14.21 17.67 26.55
CA ASP A 453 14.32 18.96 25.87
C ASP A 453 14.91 18.82 24.45
N ARG A 454 15.40 17.63 24.08
CA ARG A 454 15.95 17.29 22.76
C ARG A 454 14.88 16.68 21.84
N ARG A 455 13.78 17.40 21.66
CA ARG A 455 12.68 17.05 20.75
C ARG A 455 12.62 18.07 19.63
N TRP A 456 12.05 17.66 18.52
CA TRP A 456 11.71 18.56 17.43
C TRP A 456 10.64 19.55 17.91
N THR A 457 10.84 20.81 17.59
CA THR A 457 9.90 21.91 17.87
C THR A 457 9.83 22.82 16.66
N ASP A 458 8.65 23.32 16.34
CA ASP A 458 8.45 24.24 15.24
C ASP A 458 9.15 25.56 15.52
N ALA A 459 9.97 25.99 14.57
CA ALA A 459 10.74 27.22 14.66
C ALA A 459 10.15 28.33 13.77
N GLN A 460 9.71 27.99 12.55
CA GLN A 460 9.11 28.91 11.60
C GLN A 460 8.26 28.16 10.59
N GLN A 461 7.24 28.81 10.03
CA GLN A 461 6.42 28.31 8.93
C GLN A 461 6.46 29.26 7.74
N THR A 462 6.40 28.72 6.53
CA THR A 462 6.32 29.48 5.27
C THR A 462 5.66 28.63 4.19
N ALA A 463 5.45 29.20 3.02
CA ALA A 463 5.03 28.45 1.82
C ALA A 463 6.15 28.46 0.78
N ALA A 464 6.23 27.40 -0.02
CA ALA A 464 7.16 27.32 -1.13
C ALA A 464 6.80 28.32 -2.24
N GLY A 465 7.80 28.93 -2.84
CA GLY A 465 7.67 29.78 -4.01
C GLY A 465 7.25 29.02 -5.29
N PRO A 466 7.12 29.72 -6.43
CA PRO A 466 6.78 29.09 -7.71
C PRO A 466 7.77 28.02 -8.17
N ASP A 467 9.01 28.09 -7.69
CA ASP A 467 10.11 27.16 -7.95
C ASP A 467 10.14 25.95 -6.99
N GLY A 468 9.16 25.85 -6.09
CA GLY A 468 9.13 24.82 -5.05
C GLY A 468 10.12 25.07 -3.89
N ILE A 469 10.72 26.28 -3.78
CA ILE A 469 11.68 26.59 -2.72
C ILE A 469 10.99 27.33 -1.57
N ALA A 470 11.11 26.79 -0.36
CA ALA A 470 10.72 27.43 0.90
C ALA A 470 11.95 28.01 1.59
N THR A 471 11.92 29.31 1.93
CA THR A 471 13.04 30.01 2.56
C THR A 471 12.65 30.46 3.96
N PHE A 472 13.52 30.18 4.94
CA PHE A 472 13.36 30.56 6.34
C PHE A 472 14.55 31.41 6.78
N THR A 473 14.31 32.35 7.69
CA THR A 473 15.37 33.13 8.33
C THR A 473 15.29 32.96 9.84
N VAL A 474 16.32 32.37 10.42
CA VAL A 474 16.40 32.06 11.85
C VAL A 474 17.71 32.55 12.46
N ALA A 475 17.75 32.75 13.76
CA ALA A 475 18.97 33.13 14.49
C ALA A 475 19.26 32.08 15.56
N PRO A 476 20.05 31.03 15.26
CA PRO A 476 20.33 29.93 16.17
C PRO A 476 20.98 30.38 17.49
N GLN A 477 20.44 29.92 18.60
CA GLN A 477 20.92 30.25 19.94
C GLN A 477 21.80 29.15 20.54
N VAL A 478 21.68 27.94 20.08
CA VAL A 478 22.44 26.74 20.48
C VAL A 478 22.67 25.83 19.30
N THR A 479 23.74 25.06 19.34
CA THR A 479 24.01 24.01 18.37
C THR A 479 22.88 23.00 18.33
N GLY A 480 22.41 22.62 17.14
CA GLY A 480 21.33 21.67 16.96
C GLY A 480 21.05 21.30 15.53
N ASP A 481 20.07 20.42 15.37
CA ASP A 481 19.64 19.89 14.09
C ASP A 481 18.39 20.62 13.60
N TRP A 482 18.29 20.75 12.29
CA TRP A 482 17.19 21.36 11.57
C TRP A 482 16.61 20.37 10.57
N GLN A 483 15.30 20.31 10.45
CA GLN A 483 14.59 19.62 9.39
C GLN A 483 13.40 20.45 8.91
N VAL A 484 12.92 20.15 7.72
CA VAL A 484 11.68 20.73 7.19
C VAL A 484 10.64 19.63 7.03
N VAL A 485 9.44 19.89 7.54
CA VAL A 485 8.25 19.05 7.40
C VAL A 485 7.26 19.77 6.51
N VAL A 486 6.75 19.05 5.51
CA VAL A 486 5.63 19.47 4.66
C VAL A 486 4.43 18.64 5.07
N PRO A 487 3.39 19.22 5.68
CA PRO A 487 2.22 18.48 6.14
C PRO A 487 1.50 17.74 5.00
N PRO A 488 0.85 16.60 5.28
CA PRO A 488 0.07 15.89 4.29
C PRO A 488 -1.14 16.72 3.84
N VAL A 489 -1.58 16.49 2.61
CA VAL A 489 -2.86 16.96 2.06
C VAL A 489 -3.54 15.78 1.37
N ASP A 490 -4.83 15.89 1.03
CA ASP A 490 -5.66 14.76 0.52
C ASP A 490 -4.98 13.95 -0.62
N ALA A 491 -4.25 14.63 -1.49
CA ALA A 491 -3.59 14.00 -2.65
C ALA A 491 -2.09 13.72 -2.45
N ARG A 492 -1.51 13.98 -1.26
CA ARG A 492 -0.08 13.83 -1.00
C ARG A 492 0.23 13.46 0.45
N VAL A 493 1.22 12.58 0.62
CA VAL A 493 1.73 12.21 1.94
C VAL A 493 2.65 13.29 2.51
N GLU A 494 2.84 13.25 3.83
CA GLU A 494 3.83 14.09 4.54
C GLU A 494 5.23 13.92 3.92
N GLY A 495 5.94 15.05 3.75
CA GLY A 495 7.35 15.07 3.40
C GLY A 495 8.21 15.52 4.57
N VAL A 496 9.28 14.79 4.86
CA VAL A 496 10.24 15.17 5.91
C VAL A 496 11.65 15.10 5.36
N SER A 497 12.40 16.21 5.47
CA SER A 497 13.79 16.24 5.01
C SER A 497 14.72 15.43 5.91
N ALA A 498 15.84 14.96 5.37
CA ALA A 498 16.97 14.58 6.20
C ALA A 498 17.41 15.79 7.05
N PRO A 499 17.78 15.61 8.33
CA PRO A 499 18.22 16.73 9.16
C PRO A 499 19.65 17.18 8.80
N PHE A 500 19.93 18.48 8.96
CA PHE A 500 21.29 19.02 8.92
C PHE A 500 21.62 19.71 10.25
N THR A 501 22.88 19.72 10.63
CA THR A 501 23.35 20.31 11.89
C THR A 501 23.93 21.70 11.67
N THR A 502 23.52 22.69 12.47
CA THR A 502 24.19 23.98 12.59
C THR A 502 24.89 24.08 13.94
N GLN A 503 26.20 24.31 13.91
CA GLN A 503 27.00 24.61 15.09
C GLN A 503 26.99 26.09 15.37
N VAL A 504 26.86 26.47 16.64
CA VAL A 504 26.86 27.87 17.08
C VAL A 504 28.21 28.24 17.74
N GLN A 505 28.88 29.25 17.20
CA GLN A 505 30.07 29.85 17.77
C GLN A 505 29.71 30.96 18.75
N ALA A 506 30.53 31.14 19.79
CA ALA A 506 30.34 32.22 20.75
C ALA A 506 30.47 33.59 20.05
N LEU A 507 29.55 34.51 20.36
CA LEU A 507 29.76 35.92 20.08
C LEU A 507 30.63 36.51 21.20
N VAL A 508 31.87 36.89 20.86
CA VAL A 508 32.85 37.39 21.83
C VAL A 508 33.03 38.89 21.62
N THR A 509 32.76 39.66 22.68
CA THR A 509 33.00 41.11 22.70
C THR A 509 34.06 41.42 23.76
N ALA A 510 35.00 42.25 23.43
CA ALA A 510 36.06 42.62 24.37
C ALA A 510 36.43 44.10 24.20
N VAL A 511 36.50 44.80 25.38
CA VAL A 511 36.81 46.25 25.41
C VAL A 511 37.92 46.48 26.41
N PRO A 512 39.03 47.07 26.00
CA PRO A 512 40.12 47.47 26.92
C PRO A 512 39.70 48.66 27.79
N LYS A 513 40.13 48.67 29.03
CA LYS A 513 39.92 49.81 29.92
C LYS A 513 40.70 51.06 29.41
N GLN A 514 41.86 50.80 28.82
CA GLN A 514 42.77 51.82 28.27
C GLN A 514 43.45 51.26 27.02
N THR A 515 43.64 52.09 26.01
CA THR A 515 44.37 51.77 24.76
C THR A 515 45.83 52.18 24.80
N ARG A 516 46.24 52.92 25.86
CA ARG A 516 47.63 53.29 26.15
C ARG A 516 47.95 52.89 27.54
N VAL A 517 48.99 52.11 27.76
CA VAL A 517 49.36 51.54 29.05
C VAL A 517 50.88 51.65 29.22
N PRO A 518 51.41 52.13 30.33
CA PRO A 518 52.84 52.13 30.64
C PRO A 518 53.40 50.69 30.65
N ARG A 519 54.65 50.49 30.30
CA ARG A 519 55.32 49.20 30.42
C ARG A 519 55.27 48.64 31.82
N GLY A 520 55.00 47.35 31.98
CA GLY A 520 54.88 46.65 33.26
C GLY A 520 53.56 46.89 33.99
N GLU A 521 52.74 47.87 33.59
CA GLU A 521 51.44 48.17 34.19
C GLU A 521 50.36 47.15 33.75
N ARG A 522 49.22 47.22 34.44
CA ARG A 522 48.12 46.27 34.23
C ARG A 522 47.29 46.65 32.98
N ILE A 523 47.22 45.76 32.01
CA ILE A 523 46.25 45.77 30.93
C ILE A 523 44.96 45.08 31.43
N VAL A 524 43.85 45.83 31.45
CA VAL A 524 42.53 45.27 31.83
C VAL A 524 41.62 45.29 30.61
N VAL A 525 41.15 44.10 30.26
CA VAL A 525 40.18 43.91 29.18
C VAL A 525 38.89 43.35 29.75
N ARG A 526 37.77 44.03 29.54
CA ARG A 526 36.45 43.54 29.91
C ARG A 526 35.94 42.70 28.73
N ALA A 527 35.61 41.44 29.00
CA ALA A 527 35.16 40.53 27.95
C ALA A 527 33.77 39.96 28.28
N TRP A 528 33.02 39.72 27.22
CA TRP A 528 31.72 39.07 27.24
C TRP A 528 31.68 37.96 26.22
N ALA A 529 31.11 36.81 26.57
CA ALA A 529 30.76 35.74 25.65
C ALA A 529 29.24 35.51 25.67
N ARG A 530 28.65 35.36 24.53
CA ARG A 530 27.23 34.98 24.36
C ARG A 530 27.11 33.72 23.51
N PRO A 531 26.17 32.81 23.78
CA PRO A 531 25.26 32.83 24.95
C PRO A 531 26.06 32.84 26.27
N ALA A 532 25.50 33.47 27.29
CA ALA A 532 26.16 33.52 28.61
C ALA A 532 26.20 32.11 29.21
N GLN A 533 27.41 31.62 29.50
CA GLN A 533 27.65 30.33 30.15
C GLN A 533 28.55 30.53 31.38
N GLU A 534 27.97 30.42 32.56
CA GLU A 534 28.73 30.54 33.80
C GLU A 534 29.90 29.56 33.86
N GLY A 535 31.08 30.05 34.23
CA GLY A 535 32.30 29.27 34.26
C GLY A 535 32.94 28.99 32.90
N GLN A 536 32.45 29.59 31.79
CA GLN A 536 33.14 29.53 30.50
C GLN A 536 34.54 30.20 30.62
N ARG A 537 35.55 29.51 30.11
CA ARG A 537 36.92 30.07 30.11
C ARG A 537 37.07 31.09 29.01
N LEU A 538 37.51 32.30 29.36
CA LEU A 538 37.92 33.36 28.45
C LEU A 538 39.44 33.53 28.57
N ALA A 539 40.15 33.64 27.45
CA ALA A 539 41.60 33.82 27.42
C ALA A 539 41.94 35.09 26.63
N LEU A 540 42.72 35.97 27.24
CA LEU A 540 43.35 37.11 26.57
C LEU A 540 44.62 36.62 25.89
N GLN A 541 44.70 36.84 24.60
CA GLN A 541 45.88 36.50 23.78
C GLN A 541 46.55 37.76 23.26
N VAL A 542 47.87 37.73 23.13
CA VAL A 542 48.66 38.74 22.43
C VAL A 542 49.32 38.14 21.21
N GLN A 543 49.34 38.86 20.11
CA GLN A 543 50.04 38.48 18.89
C GLN A 543 51.57 38.63 19.07
N ARG A 544 52.31 37.60 18.70
CA ARG A 544 53.79 37.58 18.69
C ARG A 544 54.24 36.94 17.38
N GLY A 545 54.64 37.77 16.41
CA GLY A 545 54.82 37.34 15.04
C GLY A 545 53.46 36.78 14.50
N ASP A 546 53.49 35.62 13.91
CA ASP A 546 52.29 34.98 13.36
C ASP A 546 51.52 34.14 14.40
N GLN A 547 51.99 34.14 15.66
CA GLN A 547 51.38 33.30 16.71
C GLN A 547 50.65 34.12 17.77
N TRP A 548 49.56 33.52 18.30
CA TRP A 548 48.81 34.07 19.43
C TRP A 548 49.18 33.32 20.71
N ARG A 549 49.57 34.09 21.75
CA ARG A 549 49.94 33.52 23.07
C ARG A 549 48.98 33.99 24.14
N ASN A 550 48.53 33.07 25.00
CA ASN A 550 47.71 33.38 26.15
C ASN A 550 48.52 34.17 27.17
N VAL A 551 47.98 35.31 27.62
CA VAL A 551 48.61 36.18 28.64
C VAL A 551 47.76 36.34 29.88
N ALA A 552 46.47 36.04 29.82
CA ALA A 552 45.57 35.97 30.94
C ALA A 552 44.39 35.04 30.67
N THR A 553 43.80 34.47 31.72
CA THR A 553 42.56 33.69 31.65
C THR A 553 41.66 34.03 32.81
N ALA A 554 40.36 33.99 32.55
CA ALA A 554 39.34 34.14 33.61
C ALA A 554 38.11 33.27 33.28
N ARG A 555 37.28 32.99 34.28
CA ARG A 555 35.99 32.33 34.12
C ARG A 555 34.87 33.37 34.06
N ALA A 556 34.01 33.25 33.07
CA ALA A 556 32.84 34.10 32.92
C ALA A 556 31.84 33.86 34.07
N ASN A 557 31.20 34.91 34.54
CA ASN A 557 30.09 34.83 35.48
C ASN A 557 28.78 34.43 34.80
N ALA A 558 27.67 34.33 35.53
CA ALA A 558 26.34 33.99 35.01
C ALA A 558 25.83 34.93 33.91
N LYS A 559 26.39 36.17 33.79
CA LYS A 559 26.07 37.10 32.67
C LYS A 559 27.05 36.99 31.50
N GLY A 560 27.91 35.97 31.47
CA GLY A 560 28.91 35.74 30.43
C GLY A 560 30.11 36.71 30.49
N ARG A 561 30.35 37.43 31.58
CA ARG A 561 31.33 38.49 31.73
C ARG A 561 32.54 38.04 32.53
N ALA A 562 33.74 38.47 32.10
CA ALA A 562 34.96 38.31 32.87
C ALA A 562 35.92 39.49 32.64
N PRO A 563 36.56 40.01 33.68
CA PRO A 563 37.73 40.88 33.55
C PRO A 563 38.97 40.01 33.28
N LEU A 564 39.73 40.35 32.27
CA LEU A 564 41.02 39.72 31.96
C LEU A 564 42.13 40.72 32.22
N VAL A 565 43.09 40.34 33.08
CA VAL A 565 44.15 41.22 33.53
C VAL A 565 45.49 40.61 33.16
N ALA A 566 46.26 41.31 32.36
CA ALA A 566 47.63 40.94 31.95
C ALA A 566 48.62 42.05 32.29
N THR A 567 49.90 41.73 32.34
CA THR A 567 50.96 42.72 32.48
C THR A 567 51.41 43.23 31.11
N ALA A 568 51.54 44.54 30.95
CA ALA A 568 52.02 45.17 29.73
C ALA A 568 53.47 44.74 29.43
N PRO A 569 53.80 44.43 28.16
CA PRO A 569 55.16 44.09 27.77
C PRO A 569 56.19 45.14 28.22
N SER A 570 57.41 44.67 28.49
CA SER A 570 58.54 45.54 28.90
C SER A 570 59.04 46.45 27.77
N ALA A 571 58.88 46.04 26.51
CA ALA A 571 59.22 46.84 25.35
C ALA A 571 58.07 47.78 24.94
N LYS A 572 58.39 49.06 24.65
CA LYS A 572 57.43 49.99 24.09
C LYS A 572 57.04 49.54 22.68
N GLY A 573 55.79 49.77 22.30
CA GLY A 573 55.32 49.37 20.95
C GLY A 573 53.81 49.28 20.86
N ARG A 574 53.32 48.90 19.65
CA ARG A 574 51.93 48.51 19.42
C ARG A 574 51.79 47.00 19.54
N TYR A 575 50.84 46.56 20.30
CA TYR A 575 50.52 45.15 20.47
C TYR A 575 49.06 44.90 20.14
N VAL A 576 48.79 43.82 19.45
CA VAL A 576 47.44 43.42 19.17
C VAL A 576 47.03 42.28 20.14
N TYR A 577 45.90 42.48 20.79
CA TYR A 577 45.28 41.48 21.67
C TYR A 577 43.97 41.01 21.06
N ARG A 578 43.52 39.86 21.47
CA ARG A 578 42.16 39.34 21.26
C ARG A 578 41.71 38.50 22.43
N VAL A 579 40.41 38.32 22.58
CA VAL A 579 39.85 37.41 23.57
C VAL A 579 39.28 36.19 22.90
N VAL A 580 39.66 35.01 23.36
CA VAL A 580 39.10 33.72 22.91
C VAL A 580 38.10 33.26 23.96
N ALA A 581 36.88 32.95 23.58
CA ALA A 581 35.96 32.13 24.35
C ALA A 581 36.20 30.66 24.01
N VAL A 582 36.57 29.86 25.02
CA VAL A 582 36.82 28.41 24.81
C VAL A 582 35.48 27.70 24.73
N GLU A 583 35.41 26.66 23.88
CA GLU A 583 34.23 25.84 23.73
C GLU A 583 33.64 25.38 25.05
N LYS A 584 32.32 25.46 25.19
CA LYS A 584 31.57 24.96 26.33
C LYS A 584 30.13 24.59 25.94
N ARG A 585 29.67 23.44 26.44
CA ARG A 585 28.28 22.96 26.29
C ARG A 585 27.70 23.14 24.88
N GLY A 586 28.45 22.69 23.84
CA GLY A 586 28.02 22.73 22.46
C GLY A 586 28.03 24.11 21.77
N ILE A 587 28.61 25.14 22.44
CA ILE A 587 28.93 26.43 21.81
C ILE A 587 30.42 26.40 21.46
N LEU A 588 30.72 26.47 20.17
CA LEU A 588 32.10 26.44 19.67
C LEU A 588 32.91 27.65 20.14
N ALA A 589 34.23 27.45 20.19
CA ALA A 589 35.17 28.51 20.44
C ALA A 589 35.08 29.61 19.35
N ASN A 590 35.26 30.86 19.77
CA ASN A 590 35.38 31.99 18.84
C ASN A 590 36.20 33.09 19.45
N VAL A 591 36.57 34.09 18.67
CA VAL A 591 37.46 35.19 19.07
C VAL A 591 36.76 36.54 18.93
N SER A 592 37.19 37.52 19.76
CA SER A 592 36.79 38.92 19.60
C SER A 592 37.46 39.56 18.37
N THR A 593 37.03 40.74 18.00
CA THR A 593 37.80 41.64 17.16
C THR A 593 39.15 41.97 17.83
N ASP A 594 40.11 42.34 17.03
CA ASP A 594 41.45 42.75 17.47
C ASP A 594 41.40 43.98 18.37
N ILE A 595 42.21 43.98 19.43
CA ILE A 595 42.30 45.05 20.42
C ILE A 595 43.71 45.65 20.33
N PRO A 596 43.91 46.75 19.62
CA PRO A 596 45.21 47.39 19.57
C PRO A 596 45.49 48.14 20.89
N ILE A 597 46.61 47.85 21.51
CA ILE A 597 47.08 48.51 22.74
C ILE A 597 48.50 49.07 22.49
N ARG A 598 48.73 50.32 22.83
CA ARG A 598 50.03 50.96 22.77
C ARG A 598 50.70 50.93 24.13
N VAL A 599 51.84 50.27 24.23
CA VAL A 599 52.68 50.30 25.45
C VAL A 599 53.61 51.50 25.37
N THR A 600 53.54 52.37 26.40
CA THR A 600 54.31 53.60 26.51
C THR A 600 55.50 53.44 27.45
N ARG A 601 56.28 54.49 27.69
CA ARG A 601 57.42 54.46 28.65
C ARG A 601 56.96 54.27 30.06
#